data_fa892d5d1a4844341bd8c567780a16a9
#
_entry.id   fa892d5d1a4844341bd8c567780a16a9
#
_cell.length_a   1.000
_cell.length_b   1.000
_cell.length_c   1.000
_cell.angle_alpha   90.00
_cell.angle_beta   90.00
_cell.angle_gamma   90.00
#
_symmetry.space_group_name_H-M   'P 1'
#
loop_
_entity.id
_entity.type
_entity.pdbx_description
1 polymer ?
#
loop_
_entity_poly.entity_id
_entity_poly.type
_entity_poly.pdbx_seq_one_letter_code
_entity_poly.pdbx_strand_id
1 'polypeptide(L)'
;MALILADRVKETTTTTGTGTVTLAGAVSGFQSFSVVGNGNTTFYTITDGTANTWEVGIGTYTSSGTTLSRDTVLASSNSGSLVNFGAGTKNVFVTYPAGRSVYAATVPTNGQLLIGNGTNFSLATLTAGTNITITNSSGGVTIDASGGGSSTAQNFAWFLS
;
A
#
# COMPACT_ATOMS: atom_id res chain seq x y z
N MET A 1 -5.34 14.40 6.78
CA MET A 1 -5.55 12.95 6.93
C MET A 1 -4.43 12.24 6.20
N ALA A 2 -3.62 11.46 6.91
CA ALA A 2 -2.51 10.68 6.34
C ALA A 2 -2.78 9.20 6.60
N LEU A 3 -2.26 8.31 5.72
CA LEU A 3 -2.23 6.87 5.99
C LEU A 3 -0.99 6.58 6.81
N ILE A 4 -1.18 6.15 8.05
CA ILE A 4 -0.12 5.88 9.03
C ILE A 4 -0.02 4.38 9.26
N LEU A 5 1.18 3.84 9.15
CA LEU A 5 1.51 2.49 9.58
C LEU A 5 2.33 2.57 10.87
N ALA A 6 2.00 1.77 11.83
CA ALA A 6 2.72 1.69 13.09
C ALA A 6 2.89 0.22 13.51
N ASP A 7 4.05 -0.08 14.06
CA ASP A 7 4.40 -1.43 14.49
C ASP A 7 3.75 -1.79 15.82
N ARG A 8 3.40 -3.06 15.97
CA ARG A 8 2.93 -3.62 17.25
C ARG A 8 1.71 -2.89 17.83
N VAL A 9 0.80 -2.43 16.98
CA VAL A 9 -0.48 -1.84 17.43
C VAL A 9 -1.52 -2.95 17.51
N LYS A 10 -2.06 -3.17 18.71
CA LYS A 10 -3.14 -4.12 18.95
C LYS A 10 -3.96 -3.72 20.15
N GLU A 11 -5.27 -3.65 19.93
CA GLU A 11 -6.27 -3.47 20.96
C GLU A 11 -7.36 -4.53 20.84
N THR A 12 -8.33 -4.51 21.72
CA THR A 12 -9.54 -5.32 21.60
C THR A 12 -10.78 -4.45 21.42
N THR A 13 -11.87 -5.07 20.99
CA THR A 13 -13.19 -4.45 20.93
C THR A 13 -14.27 -5.48 21.24
N THR A 14 -15.34 -5.03 21.88
CA THR A 14 -16.58 -5.81 22.05
C THR A 14 -17.72 -5.28 21.18
N THR A 15 -17.45 -4.23 20.38
CA THR A 15 -18.45 -3.63 19.49
C THR A 15 -19.04 -4.66 18.55
N THR A 16 -20.35 -4.63 18.39
CA THR A 16 -21.12 -5.51 17.49
C THR A 16 -21.59 -4.72 16.26
N GLY A 17 -22.02 -5.43 15.23
CA GLY A 17 -22.59 -4.83 14.02
C GLY A 17 -21.55 -4.50 12.96
N THR A 18 -21.94 -3.62 12.04
CA THR A 18 -21.14 -3.19 10.88
C THR A 18 -20.52 -1.80 11.03
N GLY A 19 -20.77 -1.12 12.15
CA GLY A 19 -20.34 0.26 12.39
C GLY A 19 -18.90 0.41 12.83
N THR A 20 -18.56 1.65 13.20
CA THR A 20 -17.31 2.04 13.86
C THR A 20 -17.11 1.23 15.14
N VAL A 21 -15.89 0.78 15.38
CA VAL A 21 -15.57 0.00 16.58
C VAL A 21 -14.95 0.89 17.66
N THR A 22 -15.36 0.66 18.92
CA THR A 22 -14.73 1.28 20.09
C THR A 22 -13.57 0.39 20.54
N LEU A 23 -12.40 0.97 20.72
CA LEU A 23 -11.18 0.28 21.12
C LEU A 23 -11.05 0.29 22.64
N ALA A 24 -10.63 -0.81 23.22
CA ALA A 24 -10.61 -1.03 24.67
C ALA A 24 -9.23 -0.82 25.33
N GLY A 25 -8.27 -0.28 24.59
CA GLY A 25 -6.91 -0.06 25.04
C GLY A 25 -5.94 -1.14 24.60
N ALA A 26 -4.65 -0.83 24.70
CA ALA A 26 -3.57 -1.69 24.21
C ALA A 26 -3.53 -3.05 24.92
N VAL A 27 -3.39 -4.10 24.14
CA VAL A 27 -3.07 -5.43 24.69
C VAL A 27 -1.64 -5.40 25.25
N SER A 28 -1.40 -6.12 26.33
CA SER A 28 -0.07 -6.19 26.98
C SER A 28 1.03 -6.50 25.95
N GLY A 29 2.09 -5.70 25.94
CA GLY A 29 3.20 -5.79 25.00
C GLY A 29 2.93 -5.17 23.62
N PHE A 30 1.78 -4.53 23.41
CA PHE A 30 1.44 -3.81 22.18
C PHE A 30 1.22 -2.32 22.44
N GLN A 31 1.22 -1.54 21.39
CA GLN A 31 0.86 -0.13 21.40
C GLN A 31 -0.65 0.03 21.15
N SER A 32 -1.22 1.14 21.62
CA SER A 32 -2.59 1.51 21.29
C SER A 32 -2.67 2.16 19.92
N PHE A 33 -3.87 2.23 19.34
CA PHE A 33 -4.12 2.97 18.10
C PHE A 33 -3.86 4.48 18.18
N SER A 34 -3.64 5.02 19.40
CA SER A 34 -3.28 6.44 19.55
C SER A 34 -2.02 6.85 18.81
N VAL A 35 -1.10 5.92 18.53
CA VAL A 35 0.12 6.17 17.74
C VAL A 35 -0.19 6.48 16.26
N VAL A 36 -1.37 6.12 15.77
CA VAL A 36 -1.85 6.51 14.43
C VAL A 36 -2.10 8.00 14.37
N GLY A 37 -2.48 8.60 15.49
CA GLY A 37 -2.84 10.02 15.58
C GLY A 37 -4.27 10.31 15.14
N ASN A 38 -4.88 11.26 15.82
CA ASN A 38 -6.28 11.63 15.61
C ASN A 38 -6.57 12.07 14.17
N GLY A 39 -7.61 11.54 13.57
CA GLY A 39 -8.06 11.87 12.22
C GLY A 39 -7.23 11.25 11.08
N ASN A 40 -6.21 10.46 11.40
CA ASN A 40 -5.44 9.74 10.39
C ASN A 40 -6.05 8.36 10.11
N THR A 41 -5.81 7.86 8.92
CA THR A 41 -6.19 6.51 8.50
C THR A 41 -5.08 5.51 8.77
N THR A 42 -5.45 4.26 8.93
CA THR A 42 -4.51 3.14 8.99
C THR A 42 -5.12 1.89 8.37
N PHE A 43 -4.29 0.94 8.01
CA PHE A 43 -4.79 -0.40 7.74
C PHE A 43 -5.10 -1.12 9.05
N TYR A 44 -6.20 -1.83 9.07
CA TYR A 44 -6.59 -2.63 10.23
C TYR A 44 -6.94 -4.06 9.84
N THR A 45 -6.83 -4.93 10.81
CA THR A 45 -7.48 -6.24 10.79
C THR A 45 -8.30 -6.40 12.06
N ILE A 46 -9.53 -6.86 11.91
CA ILE A 46 -10.39 -7.30 13.02
C ILE A 46 -10.58 -8.80 12.90
N THR A 47 -10.38 -9.52 14.00
CA THR A 47 -10.61 -10.98 14.05
C THR A 47 -11.47 -11.35 15.23
N ASP A 48 -12.49 -12.17 14.98
CA ASP A 48 -13.26 -12.86 16.01
C ASP A 48 -12.87 -14.34 15.99
N GLY A 49 -12.03 -14.73 16.94
CA GLY A 49 -11.53 -16.11 17.02
C GLY A 49 -12.60 -17.14 17.36
N THR A 50 -13.75 -16.73 17.92
CA THR A 50 -14.84 -17.63 18.28
C THR A 50 -15.74 -17.92 17.09
N ALA A 51 -16.09 -16.89 16.34
CA ALA A 51 -16.98 -17.00 15.17
C ALA A 51 -16.23 -17.25 13.86
N ASN A 52 -14.89 -17.31 13.86
CA ASN A 52 -14.04 -17.38 12.65
C ASN A 52 -14.34 -16.29 11.63
N THR A 53 -14.82 -15.13 12.09
CA THR A 53 -15.06 -13.96 11.23
C THR A 53 -13.90 -13.00 11.31
N TRP A 54 -13.61 -12.38 10.19
CA TRP A 54 -12.49 -11.44 10.09
C TRP A 54 -12.74 -10.40 9.01
N GLU A 55 -12.06 -9.27 9.14
CA GLU A 55 -12.10 -8.17 8.20
C GLU A 55 -10.75 -7.46 8.16
N VAL A 56 -10.29 -7.12 6.97
CA VAL A 56 -9.12 -6.29 6.70
C VAL A 56 -9.57 -5.06 5.95
N GLY A 57 -9.17 -3.88 6.40
CA GLY A 57 -9.64 -2.64 5.80
C GLY A 57 -8.76 -1.42 6.05
N ILE A 58 -9.29 -0.28 5.65
CA ILE A 58 -8.78 1.04 5.97
C ILE A 58 -9.80 1.71 6.87
N GLY A 59 -9.34 2.28 7.98
CA GLY A 59 -10.18 2.98 8.93
C GLY A 59 -9.51 4.23 9.46
N THR A 60 -10.30 5.18 9.93
CA THR A 60 -9.86 6.42 10.55
C THR A 60 -9.88 6.28 12.07
N TYR A 61 -8.75 6.56 12.72
CA TYR A 61 -8.69 6.63 14.17
C TYR A 61 -9.19 7.97 14.67
N THR A 62 -10.09 7.95 15.67
CA THR A 62 -10.59 9.14 16.35
C THR A 62 -10.28 9.02 17.85
N SER A 63 -9.48 9.95 18.37
CA SER A 63 -9.05 9.95 19.78
C SER A 63 -10.20 10.24 20.75
N SER A 64 -11.15 11.08 20.34
CA SER A 64 -12.38 11.28 21.10
C SER A 64 -13.24 10.02 21.02
N GLY A 65 -13.37 9.32 22.13
CA GLY A 65 -14.07 8.04 22.22
C GLY A 65 -13.26 6.82 21.80
N THR A 66 -11.96 6.97 21.49
CA THR A 66 -11.05 5.88 21.12
C THR A 66 -11.67 4.93 20.10
N THR A 67 -12.01 5.45 18.92
CA THR A 67 -12.75 4.70 17.91
C THR A 67 -11.95 4.53 16.64
N LEU A 68 -12.23 3.45 15.91
CA LEU A 68 -11.73 3.17 14.58
C LEU A 68 -12.93 2.97 13.64
N SER A 69 -13.04 3.81 12.61
CA SER A 69 -14.04 3.60 11.57
C SER A 69 -13.65 2.44 10.66
N ARG A 70 -14.57 1.99 9.85
CA ARG A 70 -14.39 0.90 8.89
C ARG A 70 -14.72 1.43 7.51
N ASP A 71 -13.85 2.33 7.01
CA ASP A 71 -14.15 3.19 5.85
C ASP A 71 -14.12 2.42 4.52
N THR A 72 -13.18 1.49 4.40
CA THR A 72 -13.03 0.66 3.19
C THR A 72 -12.64 -0.75 3.58
N VAL A 73 -13.45 -1.73 3.22
CA VAL A 73 -13.08 -3.15 3.36
C VAL A 73 -12.23 -3.57 2.18
N LEU A 74 -11.09 -4.16 2.44
CA LEU A 74 -10.17 -4.69 1.43
C LEU A 74 -10.36 -6.19 1.23
N ALA A 75 -10.62 -6.91 2.32
CA ALA A 75 -10.93 -8.33 2.32
C ALA A 75 -11.71 -8.70 3.59
N SER A 76 -12.60 -9.67 3.53
CA SER A 76 -13.32 -10.14 4.71
C SER A 76 -13.87 -11.56 4.54
N SER A 77 -14.23 -12.17 5.67
CA SER A 77 -15.00 -13.43 5.68
C SER A 77 -16.42 -13.28 5.15
N ASN A 78 -16.86 -12.06 4.85
CA ASN A 78 -18.15 -11.74 4.26
C ASN A 78 -18.00 -11.31 2.78
N SER A 79 -17.23 -12.07 2.00
CA SER A 79 -17.05 -11.84 0.56
C SER A 79 -16.61 -10.41 0.21
N GLY A 80 -15.73 -9.81 1.02
CA GLY A 80 -15.22 -8.45 0.81
C GLY A 80 -16.18 -7.34 1.27
N SER A 81 -17.29 -7.68 1.87
CA SER A 81 -18.23 -6.72 2.47
C SER A 81 -17.97 -6.56 3.97
N LEU A 82 -18.53 -5.50 4.57
CA LEU A 82 -18.50 -5.28 6.02
C LEU A 82 -19.01 -6.51 6.77
N VAL A 83 -18.24 -6.97 7.74
CA VAL A 83 -18.63 -8.07 8.62
C VAL A 83 -19.56 -7.55 9.71
N ASN A 84 -20.70 -8.20 9.89
CA ASN A 84 -21.57 -7.97 11.04
C ASN A 84 -21.05 -8.78 12.23
N PHE A 85 -20.14 -8.16 13.01
CA PHE A 85 -19.56 -8.83 14.16
C PHE A 85 -20.57 -9.07 15.27
N GLY A 86 -20.55 -10.27 15.81
CA GLY A 86 -21.39 -10.68 16.97
C GLY A 86 -20.85 -10.18 18.29
N ALA A 87 -21.52 -10.61 19.36
CA ALA A 87 -21.06 -10.39 20.74
C ALA A 87 -19.75 -11.14 21.01
N GLY A 88 -18.96 -10.68 21.98
CA GLY A 88 -17.67 -11.25 22.34
C GLY A 88 -16.51 -10.30 22.03
N THR A 89 -15.34 -10.69 22.49
CA THR A 89 -14.10 -9.89 22.30
C THR A 89 -13.45 -10.22 20.96
N LYS A 90 -13.21 -9.20 20.17
CA LYS A 90 -12.46 -9.24 18.90
C LYS A 90 -11.10 -8.59 19.07
N ASN A 91 -10.08 -9.09 18.39
CA ASN A 91 -8.80 -8.43 18.27
C ASN A 91 -8.84 -7.44 17.12
N VAL A 92 -8.27 -6.25 17.35
CA VAL A 92 -8.10 -5.19 16.34
C VAL A 92 -6.62 -4.82 16.30
N PHE A 93 -5.98 -4.90 15.15
CA PHE A 93 -4.55 -4.61 15.05
C PHE A 93 -4.20 -3.99 13.68
N VAL A 94 -3.11 -3.22 13.67
CA VAL A 94 -2.55 -2.68 12.44
C VAL A 94 -1.81 -3.79 11.71
N THR A 95 -2.09 -3.94 10.42
CA THR A 95 -1.39 -4.89 9.53
C THR A 95 -1.27 -4.30 8.14
N TYR A 96 -0.16 -4.57 7.45
CA TYR A 96 -0.04 -4.19 6.05
C TYR A 96 -0.71 -5.26 5.18
N PRO A 97 -1.82 -4.95 4.49
CA PRO A 97 -2.57 -5.95 3.74
C PRO A 97 -1.77 -6.53 2.57
N ALA A 98 -1.86 -7.84 2.37
CA ALA A 98 -1.16 -8.53 1.28
C ALA A 98 -1.46 -7.93 -0.10
N GLY A 99 -2.73 -7.56 -0.36
CA GLY A 99 -3.14 -6.94 -1.61
C GLY A 99 -2.62 -5.51 -1.83
N ARG A 100 -1.94 -4.92 -0.83
CA ARG A 100 -1.27 -3.62 -0.91
C ARG A 100 0.24 -3.75 -0.89
N SER A 101 0.76 -4.97 -0.69
CA SER A 101 2.18 -5.23 -0.71
C SER A 101 2.73 -5.07 -2.13
N VAL A 102 3.92 -4.45 -2.22
CA VAL A 102 4.71 -4.42 -3.45
C VAL A 102 5.41 -5.76 -3.73
N TYR A 103 5.16 -6.76 -2.89
CA TYR A 103 5.63 -8.11 -3.16
C TYR A 103 4.91 -8.65 -4.39
N ALA A 104 5.66 -8.83 -5.47
CA ALA A 104 5.11 -9.41 -6.68
C ALA A 104 4.79 -10.89 -6.42
N ALA A 105 3.54 -11.29 -6.60
CA ALA A 105 3.12 -12.69 -6.57
C ALA A 105 3.76 -13.51 -7.72
N THR A 106 4.39 -12.84 -8.67
CA THR A 106 5.12 -13.42 -9.80
C THR A 106 6.59 -13.09 -9.70
N VAL A 107 7.44 -14.04 -10.05
CA VAL A 107 8.90 -13.81 -10.14
C VAL A 107 9.15 -12.75 -11.21
N PRO A 108 9.77 -11.60 -10.87
CA PRO A 108 10.08 -10.57 -11.85
C PRO A 108 11.04 -11.11 -12.91
N THR A 109 10.82 -10.73 -14.16
CA THR A 109 11.79 -10.98 -15.23
C THR A 109 12.77 -9.80 -15.33
N ASN A 110 13.92 -10.02 -15.97
CA ASN A 110 14.93 -8.97 -16.13
C ASN A 110 14.34 -7.71 -16.78
N GLY A 111 14.66 -6.55 -16.21
CA GLY A 111 14.23 -5.25 -16.71
C GLY A 111 12.83 -4.81 -16.27
N GLN A 112 12.13 -5.59 -15.48
CA GLN A 112 10.87 -5.15 -14.88
C GLN A 112 11.11 -4.22 -13.71
N LEU A 113 10.35 -3.14 -13.69
CA LEU A 113 10.29 -2.12 -12.65
C LEU A 113 8.87 -2.05 -12.08
N LEU A 114 8.75 -1.61 -10.83
CA LEU A 114 7.46 -1.26 -10.24
C LEU A 114 7.01 0.10 -10.80
N ILE A 115 6.02 0.08 -11.66
CA ILE A 115 5.50 1.28 -12.32
C ILE A 115 4.07 1.52 -11.84
N GLY A 116 3.77 2.76 -11.44
CA GLY A 116 2.42 3.17 -11.08
C GLY A 116 1.50 3.20 -12.30
N ASN A 117 0.34 2.55 -12.20
CA ASN A 117 -0.67 2.50 -13.26
C ASN A 117 -1.91 3.38 -12.98
N GLY A 118 -1.79 4.33 -12.04
CA GLY A 118 -2.89 5.19 -11.59
C GLY A 118 -3.72 4.63 -10.44
N THR A 119 -3.66 3.35 -10.17
CA THR A 119 -4.40 2.69 -9.08
C THR A 119 -3.48 1.92 -8.13
N ASN A 120 -2.52 1.19 -8.68
CA ASN A 120 -1.57 0.35 -7.95
C ASN A 120 -0.19 0.43 -8.62
N PHE A 121 0.75 -0.35 -8.09
CA PHE A 121 2.00 -0.66 -8.77
C PHE A 121 1.84 -1.95 -9.59
N SER A 122 2.41 -1.97 -10.77
CA SER A 122 2.55 -3.17 -11.60
C SER A 122 4.00 -3.37 -12.02
N LEU A 123 4.41 -4.62 -12.21
CA LEU A 123 5.68 -4.94 -12.84
C LEU A 123 5.54 -4.73 -14.34
N ALA A 124 6.34 -3.84 -14.89
CA ALA A 124 6.37 -3.56 -16.32
C ALA A 124 7.80 -3.23 -16.76
N THR A 125 8.12 -3.49 -18.02
CA THR A 125 9.36 -3.06 -18.64
C THR A 125 9.21 -1.65 -19.19
N LEU A 126 10.31 -0.91 -19.25
CA LEU A 126 10.34 0.38 -19.95
C LEU A 126 10.18 0.16 -21.45
N THR A 127 9.42 1.04 -22.09
CA THR A 127 9.28 1.06 -23.56
C THR A 127 10.24 2.08 -24.14
N ALA A 128 11.08 1.65 -25.07
CA ALA A 128 12.01 2.54 -25.76
C ALA A 128 11.25 3.51 -26.67
N GLY A 129 11.55 4.80 -26.56
CA GLY A 129 11.17 5.80 -27.53
C GLY A 129 12.11 5.86 -28.74
N THR A 130 11.89 6.83 -29.64
CA THR A 130 12.77 7.03 -30.80
C THR A 130 14.20 7.33 -30.33
N ASN A 131 15.19 6.68 -30.95
CA ASN A 131 16.63 6.82 -30.64
C ASN A 131 17.04 6.38 -29.23
N ILE A 132 16.22 5.58 -28.54
CA ILE A 132 16.55 4.97 -27.26
C ILE A 132 16.65 3.46 -27.43
N THR A 133 17.71 2.88 -26.91
CA THR A 133 17.87 1.42 -26.77
C THR A 133 17.82 1.07 -25.29
N ILE A 134 17.00 0.10 -24.91
CA ILE A 134 16.92 -0.40 -23.55
C ILE A 134 17.39 -1.85 -23.53
N THR A 135 18.44 -2.11 -22.77
CA THR A 135 19.00 -3.45 -22.58
C THR A 135 18.74 -3.91 -21.15
N ASN A 136 18.01 -5.01 -21.01
CA ASN A 136 17.67 -5.61 -19.74
C ASN A 136 18.65 -6.75 -19.41
N SER A 137 19.22 -6.72 -18.22
CA SER A 137 20.10 -7.78 -17.70
C SER A 137 19.69 -8.18 -16.29
N SER A 138 20.30 -9.21 -15.73
CA SER A 138 20.07 -9.60 -14.35
C SER A 138 20.54 -8.49 -13.40
N GLY A 139 19.59 -7.89 -12.69
CA GLY A 139 19.85 -6.80 -11.73
C GLY A 139 20.16 -5.44 -12.36
N GLY A 140 19.98 -5.27 -13.68
CA GLY A 140 20.28 -4.00 -14.34
C GLY A 140 19.41 -3.70 -15.54
N VAL A 141 19.21 -2.40 -15.78
CA VAL A 141 18.62 -1.84 -16.98
C VAL A 141 19.59 -0.77 -17.52
N THR A 142 20.06 -0.95 -18.73
CA THR A 142 20.88 0.05 -19.41
C THR A 142 20.03 0.79 -20.42
N ILE A 143 20.15 2.10 -20.44
CA ILE A 143 19.41 2.96 -21.38
C ILE A 143 20.45 3.73 -22.20
N ASP A 144 20.54 3.43 -23.48
CA ASP A 144 21.43 4.08 -24.42
C ASP A 144 20.64 5.01 -25.35
N ALA A 145 21.13 6.23 -25.52
CA ALA A 145 20.59 7.17 -26.49
C ALA A 145 21.39 7.04 -27.81
N SER A 146 20.81 6.39 -28.79
CA SER A 146 21.39 6.32 -30.13
C SER A 146 21.00 7.59 -30.92
N GLY A 147 21.90 8.53 -31.04
CA GLY A 147 21.70 9.71 -31.86
C GLY A 147 21.70 11.07 -31.18
N GLY A 148 21.97 11.15 -29.87
CA GLY A 148 22.16 12.42 -29.17
C GLY A 148 23.54 13.05 -29.30
N GLY A 149 24.43 12.44 -30.08
CA GLY A 149 25.82 12.85 -30.20
C GLY A 149 26.26 13.31 -31.59
N SER A 150 25.35 13.55 -32.50
CA SER A 150 25.71 14.31 -33.70
C SER A 150 25.66 15.79 -33.34
N SER A 151 26.69 16.29 -32.63
CA SER A 151 27.14 17.63 -32.91
C SER A 151 27.49 17.59 -34.38
N THR A 152 26.55 17.90 -35.24
CA THR A 152 26.87 18.58 -36.48
C THR A 152 27.59 19.85 -36.04
N ALA A 153 28.90 19.76 -35.85
CA ALA A 153 29.76 20.88 -36.05
C ALA A 153 29.40 21.31 -37.48
N GLN A 154 28.49 22.24 -37.62
CA GLN A 154 28.33 22.97 -38.85
C GLN A 154 29.68 23.64 -39.01
N ASN A 155 30.53 23.02 -39.82
CA ASN A 155 31.63 23.68 -40.45
C ASN A 155 31.06 24.84 -41.24
N PHE A 156 30.92 25.99 -40.58
CA PHE A 156 30.84 27.24 -41.29
C PHE A 156 32.23 27.47 -41.88
N ALA A 157 32.47 26.84 -43.05
CA ALA A 157 33.54 27.24 -43.91
C ALA A 157 33.17 28.65 -44.39
N TRP A 158 33.70 29.64 -43.75
CA TRP A 158 33.72 30.99 -44.25
C TRP A 158 34.67 30.99 -45.46
N PHE A 159 34.11 30.92 -46.65
CA PHE A 159 34.82 31.27 -47.87
C PHE A 159 35.06 32.75 -47.85
N LEU A 160 36.27 33.19 -47.48
CA LEU A 160 36.81 34.48 -47.85
C LEU A 160 37.37 34.34 -49.24
N SER A 161 36.66 34.89 -50.22
CA SER A 161 37.18 35.23 -51.52
C SER A 161 37.35 36.74 -51.58
#